data_170e017f1ba0c282d29040499ae2fc65
#
_entry.id   170e017f1ba0c282d29040499ae2fc65
#
_cell.length_a   1.000
_cell.length_b   1.000
_cell.length_c   1.000
_cell.angle_alpha   90.00
_cell.angle_beta   90.00
_cell.angle_gamma   90.00
#
_symmetry.space_group_name_H-M   'P 1'
#
loop_
_entity.id
_entity.type
_entity.pdbx_description
1 polymer ?
#
loop_
_entity_poly.entity_id
_entity_poly.type
_entity_poly.pdbx_seq_one_letter_code
_entity_poly.pdbx_strand_id
1 'polypeptide(L)'
;MSEFSLDFQDTAVAFADKSDAQLREKYRLFKLLNSPILNTLGSTAARFALAVGLPVEGLIKATIFEQFCGGETIEESEGVIQLLARSHIGTILDYSVEGKSTEEDFDRTKDEIIRTINRAKHDLNIPFSVFKVTGIAPLGTLERLSNKKKLDAKSQAKCERIHRRVAEICEHAYEIGQPVFIDAEDSWIQDAIDRMAVDMMDRFNRERPIVFNTLQMYRTDRLQYLKDFRRQAKLDGYIPAVKLVRGAYMEKERERANEKGYPSPIHATKADTDADYDAALEYCLKHVGTMAFVAATHNEESTHLLAEQMHDKGIPPDHPNVFFSQLYGMGDNLSYVLAKSGYHVSKYVPYGPVADAIPYLIRRAEENSAAAGQVSRELELIARELKRRKLG
;
A
#
# COMPACT_ATOMS: atom_id res chain seq x y z
N MET A 1 34.23 -7.70 4.81
CA MET A 1 32.79 -7.42 4.73
C MET A 1 32.10 -8.38 5.68
N SER A 2 31.18 -7.92 6.52
CA SER A 2 30.36 -8.83 7.36
C SER A 2 29.53 -9.72 6.44
N GLU A 3 29.36 -10.97 6.82
CA GLU A 3 28.49 -11.89 6.08
C GLU A 3 27.05 -11.35 6.11
N PHE A 4 26.39 -11.29 4.94
CA PHE A 4 25.00 -10.88 4.87
C PHE A 4 24.11 -11.94 5.53
N SER A 5 23.26 -11.53 6.47
CA SER A 5 22.36 -12.43 7.16
C SER A 5 21.06 -11.73 7.52
N LEU A 6 19.97 -12.15 6.90
CA LEU A 6 18.59 -11.80 7.27
C LEU A 6 17.80 -13.10 7.45
N ASP A 7 17.32 -13.34 8.67
CA ASP A 7 16.51 -14.51 8.99
C ASP A 7 15.03 -14.13 9.24
N PHE A 8 14.22 -14.21 8.21
CA PHE A 8 12.77 -13.98 8.31
C PHE A 8 12.03 -15.13 9.04
N GLN A 9 12.75 -16.17 9.49
CA GLN A 9 12.21 -17.24 10.31
C GLN A 9 12.36 -16.97 11.81
N ASP A 10 13.07 -15.91 12.21
CA ASP A 10 13.24 -15.52 13.61
C ASP A 10 11.93 -14.96 14.19
N THR A 11 11.10 -15.89 14.68
CA THR A 11 9.80 -15.53 15.27
C THR A 11 9.93 -14.78 16.59
N ALA A 12 11.06 -14.90 17.29
CA ALA A 12 11.32 -14.14 18.51
C ALA A 12 11.43 -12.63 18.22
N VAL A 13 12.02 -12.29 17.09
CA VAL A 13 12.10 -10.89 16.59
C VAL A 13 10.75 -10.47 16.00
N ALA A 14 10.17 -11.29 15.13
CA ALA A 14 8.92 -10.99 14.43
C ALA A 14 7.74 -10.64 15.36
N PHE A 15 7.69 -11.27 16.53
CA PHE A 15 6.59 -11.10 17.50
C PHE A 15 7.06 -10.56 18.86
N ALA A 16 8.19 -9.84 18.88
CA ALA A 16 8.77 -9.30 20.11
C ALA A 16 7.83 -8.33 20.86
N ASP A 17 7.01 -7.59 20.12
CA ASP A 17 6.05 -6.61 20.64
C ASP A 17 4.70 -7.23 21.08
N LYS A 18 4.45 -8.51 20.78
CA LYS A 18 3.18 -9.17 21.08
C LYS A 18 3.22 -9.88 22.44
N SER A 19 2.24 -9.59 23.27
CA SER A 19 1.97 -10.38 24.46
C SER A 19 1.47 -11.78 24.09
N ASP A 20 1.53 -12.71 25.05
CA ASP A 20 1.04 -14.08 24.87
C ASP A 20 -0.45 -14.14 24.55
N ALA A 21 -1.24 -13.23 25.13
CA ALA A 21 -2.67 -13.12 24.86
C ALA A 21 -2.92 -12.66 23.42
N GLN A 22 -2.24 -11.60 22.97
CA GLN A 22 -2.34 -11.07 21.61
C GLN A 22 -1.88 -12.10 20.56
N LEU A 23 -0.82 -12.87 20.86
CA LEU A 23 -0.35 -13.90 19.96
C LEU A 23 -1.36 -15.04 19.78
N ARG A 24 -2.03 -15.48 20.89
CA ARG A 24 -3.12 -16.46 20.83
C ARG A 24 -4.34 -15.95 20.07
N GLU A 25 -4.69 -14.68 20.25
CA GLU A 25 -5.80 -14.04 19.54
C GLU A 25 -5.51 -13.95 18.03
N LYS A 26 -4.31 -13.47 17.66
CA LYS A 26 -3.82 -13.44 16.28
C LYS A 26 -3.87 -14.84 15.66
N TYR A 27 -3.41 -15.88 16.38
CA TYR A 27 -3.49 -17.27 15.91
C TYR A 27 -4.92 -17.70 15.59
N ARG A 28 -5.86 -17.43 16.50
CA ARG A 28 -7.29 -17.79 16.30
C ARG A 28 -7.87 -17.07 15.10
N LEU A 29 -7.59 -15.80 14.95
CA LEU A 29 -8.06 -15.00 13.82
C LEU A 29 -7.50 -15.52 12.48
N PHE A 30 -6.18 -15.73 12.39
CA PHE A 30 -5.57 -16.25 11.17
C PHE A 30 -6.00 -17.70 10.85
N LYS A 31 -6.26 -18.51 11.86
CA LYS A 31 -6.86 -19.85 11.68
C LYS A 31 -8.28 -19.76 11.11
N LEU A 32 -9.05 -18.77 11.52
CA LEU A 32 -10.39 -18.50 10.97
C LEU A 32 -10.29 -18.03 9.51
N LEU A 33 -9.41 -17.06 9.23
CA LEU A 33 -9.19 -16.53 7.87
C LEU A 33 -8.61 -17.56 6.90
N ASN A 34 -7.93 -18.59 7.40
CA ASN A 34 -7.41 -19.69 6.57
C ASN A 34 -8.49 -20.72 6.16
N SER A 35 -9.75 -20.55 6.60
CA SER A 35 -10.86 -21.43 6.23
C SER A 35 -11.53 -20.95 4.94
N PRO A 36 -11.42 -21.67 3.80
CA PRO A 36 -12.02 -21.26 2.52
C PRO A 36 -13.55 -21.08 2.60
N ILE A 37 -14.23 -21.91 3.37
CA ILE A 37 -15.69 -21.87 3.55
C ILE A 37 -16.10 -20.60 4.29
N LEU A 38 -15.36 -20.23 5.35
CA LEU A 38 -15.67 -19.04 6.13
C LEU A 38 -15.33 -17.75 5.37
N ASN A 39 -14.29 -17.75 4.53
CA ASN A 39 -13.95 -16.60 3.71
C ASN A 39 -15.03 -16.29 2.67
N THR A 40 -15.50 -17.28 1.92
CA THR A 40 -16.52 -17.09 0.88
C THR A 40 -17.89 -16.75 1.49
N LEU A 41 -18.33 -17.51 2.50
CA LEU A 41 -19.60 -17.26 3.18
C LEU A 41 -19.55 -16.00 4.05
N GLY A 42 -18.43 -15.74 4.73
CA GLY A 42 -18.26 -14.61 5.62
C GLY A 42 -18.26 -13.27 4.88
N SER A 43 -17.56 -13.15 3.74
CA SER A 43 -17.56 -11.92 2.94
C SER A 43 -18.92 -11.60 2.34
N THR A 44 -19.62 -12.62 1.81
CA THR A 44 -20.99 -12.47 1.29
C THR A 44 -22.00 -12.15 2.41
N ALA A 45 -21.91 -12.85 3.55
CA ALA A 45 -22.78 -12.60 4.69
C ALA A 45 -22.53 -11.22 5.31
N ALA A 46 -21.29 -10.77 5.43
CA ALA A 46 -20.95 -9.44 5.92
C ALA A 46 -21.50 -8.35 4.99
N ARG A 47 -21.30 -8.47 3.68
CA ARG A 47 -21.90 -7.54 2.69
C ARG A 47 -23.42 -7.51 2.77
N PHE A 48 -24.06 -8.67 2.88
CA PHE A 48 -25.52 -8.77 3.02
C PHE A 48 -26.00 -8.15 4.33
N ALA A 49 -25.37 -8.49 5.47
CA ALA A 49 -25.75 -7.97 6.78
C ALA A 49 -25.69 -6.45 6.84
N LEU A 50 -24.63 -5.85 6.23
CA LEU A 50 -24.50 -4.40 6.11
C LEU A 50 -25.55 -3.80 5.17
N ALA A 51 -25.83 -4.43 4.04
CA ALA A 51 -26.82 -3.96 3.09
C ALA A 51 -28.24 -3.92 3.67
N VAL A 52 -28.53 -4.83 4.62
CA VAL A 52 -29.83 -4.86 5.34
C VAL A 52 -29.81 -4.14 6.69
N GLY A 53 -28.72 -3.45 7.03
CA GLY A 53 -28.59 -2.64 8.25
C GLY A 53 -28.49 -3.45 9.55
N LEU A 54 -27.98 -4.68 9.52
CA LEU A 54 -27.74 -5.44 10.74
C LEU A 54 -26.56 -4.85 11.53
N PRO A 55 -26.58 -4.81 12.86
CA PRO A 55 -25.55 -4.21 13.70
C PRO A 55 -24.31 -5.12 13.82
N VAL A 56 -23.63 -5.40 12.70
CA VAL A 56 -22.43 -6.24 12.65
C VAL A 56 -21.11 -5.44 12.77
N GLU A 57 -21.19 -4.12 12.74
CA GLU A 57 -20.01 -3.25 12.78
C GLU A 57 -19.15 -3.49 14.01
N GLY A 58 -19.77 -3.64 15.19
CA GLY A 58 -19.05 -3.91 16.44
C GLY A 58 -18.27 -5.23 16.42
N LEU A 59 -18.82 -6.27 15.76
CA LEU A 59 -18.12 -7.54 15.61
C LEU A 59 -16.96 -7.43 14.61
N ILE A 60 -17.17 -6.73 13.49
CA ILE A 60 -16.13 -6.47 12.49
C ILE A 60 -15.01 -5.63 13.12
N LYS A 61 -15.37 -4.59 13.91
CA LYS A 61 -14.40 -3.74 14.61
C LYS A 61 -13.53 -4.56 15.57
N ALA A 62 -14.15 -5.33 16.45
CA ALA A 62 -13.45 -6.14 17.47
C ALA A 62 -12.68 -7.36 16.92
N THR A 63 -12.67 -7.58 15.61
CA THR A 63 -12.01 -8.74 15.01
C THR A 63 -11.07 -8.34 13.88
N ILE A 64 -11.58 -8.24 12.66
CA ILE A 64 -10.79 -8.01 11.47
C ILE A 64 -10.29 -6.56 11.40
N PHE A 65 -11.10 -5.59 11.84
CA PHE A 65 -10.73 -4.18 11.75
C PHE A 65 -9.54 -3.85 12.66
N GLU A 66 -9.57 -4.25 13.94
CA GLU A 66 -8.45 -4.03 14.87
C GLU A 66 -7.15 -4.72 14.44
N GLN A 67 -7.25 -5.84 13.70
CA GLN A 67 -6.06 -6.53 13.17
C GLN A 67 -5.39 -5.78 12.03
N PHE A 68 -6.15 -5.11 11.16
CA PHE A 68 -5.64 -4.57 9.89
C PHE A 68 -5.75 -3.05 9.74
N CYS A 69 -6.43 -2.37 10.68
CA CYS A 69 -6.61 -0.92 10.69
C CYS A 69 -6.06 -0.29 11.97
N GLY A 70 -5.67 0.97 11.89
CA GLY A 70 -5.14 1.71 13.03
C GLY A 70 -6.21 2.23 13.98
N GLY A 71 -7.42 2.46 13.46
CA GLY A 71 -8.54 3.06 14.18
C GLY A 71 -9.53 3.71 13.22
N GLU A 72 -10.56 4.35 13.75
CA GLU A 72 -11.52 5.09 12.92
C GLU A 72 -11.08 6.53 12.67
N THR A 73 -10.18 7.05 13.48
CA THR A 73 -9.65 8.42 13.38
C THR A 73 -8.12 8.42 13.46
N ILE A 74 -7.53 9.58 13.15
CA ILE A 74 -6.08 9.80 13.32
C ILE A 74 -5.69 9.62 14.79
N GLU A 75 -6.51 10.13 15.70
CA GLU A 75 -6.31 10.09 17.15
C GLU A 75 -6.34 8.63 17.68
N GLU A 76 -7.25 7.81 17.20
CA GLU A 76 -7.30 6.37 17.55
C GLU A 76 -6.07 5.62 17.00
N SER A 77 -5.53 6.05 15.87
CA SER A 77 -4.34 5.44 15.24
C SER A 77 -3.04 5.73 16.01
N GLU A 78 -3.03 6.68 16.96
CA GLU A 78 -1.83 7.09 17.69
C GLU A 78 -1.19 5.91 18.45
N GLY A 79 -2.01 5.04 19.01
CA GLY A 79 -1.52 3.83 19.71
C GLY A 79 -0.71 2.90 18.79
N VAL A 80 -1.14 2.75 17.53
CA VAL A 80 -0.43 1.95 16.51
C VAL A 80 0.86 2.65 16.08
N ILE A 81 0.83 3.97 15.86
CA ILE A 81 2.03 4.75 15.53
C ILE A 81 3.11 4.56 16.59
N GLN A 82 2.75 4.72 17.86
CA GLN A 82 3.70 4.57 18.98
C GLN A 82 4.19 3.13 19.15
N LEU A 83 3.32 2.14 18.90
CA LEU A 83 3.71 0.73 18.95
C LEU A 83 4.79 0.41 17.90
N LEU A 84 4.56 0.80 16.65
CA LEU A 84 5.49 0.57 15.54
C LEU A 84 6.80 1.34 15.72
N ALA A 85 6.72 2.58 16.20
CA ALA A 85 7.88 3.44 16.47
C ALA A 85 8.87 2.83 17.47
N ARG A 86 8.40 2.09 18.48
CA ARG A 86 9.26 1.37 19.46
C ARG A 86 10.19 0.36 18.80
N SER A 87 9.82 -0.14 17.64
CA SER A 87 10.61 -1.10 16.85
C SER A 87 11.24 -0.45 15.61
N HIS A 88 11.32 0.89 15.57
CA HIS A 88 11.86 1.66 14.43
C HIS A 88 11.14 1.38 13.11
N ILE A 89 9.85 1.08 13.18
CA ILE A 89 8.98 0.89 12.01
C ILE A 89 8.12 2.13 11.85
N GLY A 90 8.20 2.75 10.68
CA GLY A 90 7.37 3.92 10.34
C GLY A 90 5.92 3.52 10.06
N THR A 91 5.03 4.48 10.20
CA THR A 91 3.59 4.34 9.88
C THR A 91 3.25 5.15 8.63
N ILE A 92 2.49 4.56 7.72
CA ILE A 92 1.85 5.25 6.60
C ILE A 92 0.35 5.22 6.85
N LEU A 93 -0.23 6.35 7.27
CA LEU A 93 -1.66 6.44 7.50
C LEU A 93 -2.41 6.58 6.18
N ASP A 94 -3.34 5.66 5.90
CA ASP A 94 -4.22 5.69 4.73
C ASP A 94 -5.67 5.93 5.16
N TYR A 95 -6.23 7.06 4.77
CA TYR A 95 -7.66 7.31 4.93
C TYR A 95 -8.44 6.44 3.95
N SER A 96 -8.83 5.25 4.39
CA SER A 96 -9.42 4.20 3.58
C SER A 96 -10.93 4.39 3.40
N VAL A 97 -11.33 5.50 2.79
CA VAL A 97 -12.73 5.80 2.46
C VAL A 97 -12.94 5.63 0.96
N GLU A 98 -13.82 4.70 0.59
CA GLU A 98 -14.16 4.38 -0.80
C GLU A 98 -15.65 4.64 -1.09
N GLY A 99 -16.02 4.75 -2.37
CA GLY A 99 -17.42 4.80 -2.80
C GLY A 99 -18.14 6.14 -2.65
N LYS A 100 -17.40 7.21 -2.39
CA LYS A 100 -17.96 8.57 -2.35
C LYS A 100 -18.33 9.05 -3.77
N SER A 101 -19.33 9.94 -3.87
CA SER A 101 -19.87 10.33 -5.18
C SER A 101 -20.21 11.82 -5.31
N THR A 102 -20.26 12.57 -4.22
CA THR A 102 -20.58 14.01 -4.24
C THR A 102 -19.32 14.87 -4.20
N GLU A 103 -19.39 16.09 -4.71
CA GLU A 103 -18.26 17.03 -4.65
C GLU A 103 -17.90 17.39 -3.21
N GLU A 104 -18.90 17.48 -2.32
CA GLU A 104 -18.71 17.73 -0.88
C GLU A 104 -17.96 16.57 -0.18
N ASP A 105 -18.23 15.33 -0.59
CA ASP A 105 -17.51 14.16 -0.06
C ASP A 105 -16.06 14.18 -0.51
N PHE A 106 -15.79 14.51 -1.78
CA PHE A 106 -14.43 14.61 -2.32
C PHE A 106 -13.64 15.71 -1.63
N ASP A 107 -14.25 16.85 -1.34
CA ASP A 107 -13.59 17.95 -0.61
C ASP A 107 -13.31 17.54 0.83
N ARG A 108 -14.25 16.89 1.54
CA ARG A 108 -14.02 16.34 2.88
C ARG A 108 -12.90 15.32 2.92
N THR A 109 -12.85 14.42 1.93
CA THR A 109 -11.76 13.44 1.83
C THR A 109 -10.42 14.11 1.61
N LYS A 110 -10.35 15.13 0.72
CA LYS A 110 -9.15 15.94 0.53
C LYS A 110 -8.71 16.61 1.84
N ASP A 111 -9.64 17.20 2.57
CA ASP A 111 -9.34 17.88 3.83
C ASP A 111 -8.83 16.90 4.90
N GLU A 112 -9.38 15.67 4.96
CA GLU A 112 -8.87 14.63 5.87
C GLU A 112 -7.48 14.15 5.46
N ILE A 113 -7.18 14.00 4.17
CA ILE A 113 -5.83 13.70 3.68
C ILE A 113 -4.84 14.81 4.12
N ILE A 114 -5.23 16.07 4.01
CA ILE A 114 -4.40 17.21 4.48
C ILE A 114 -4.21 17.15 6.00
N ARG A 115 -5.23 16.75 6.78
CA ARG A 115 -5.07 16.51 8.23
C ARG A 115 -4.06 15.41 8.52
N THR A 116 -4.10 14.31 7.75
CA THR A 116 -3.12 13.21 7.86
C THR A 116 -1.70 13.71 7.58
N ILE A 117 -1.52 14.51 6.53
CA ILE A 117 -0.24 15.12 6.19
C ILE A 117 0.23 16.06 7.32
N ASN A 118 -0.67 16.86 7.88
CA ASN A 118 -0.35 17.74 9.04
C ASN A 118 0.06 16.93 10.27
N ARG A 119 -0.58 15.78 10.54
CA ARG A 119 -0.19 14.92 11.66
C ARG A 119 1.22 14.36 11.46
N ALA A 120 1.63 14.11 10.22
CA ALA A 120 2.96 13.60 9.90
C ALA A 120 4.07 14.67 10.01
N LYS A 121 3.71 15.95 10.08
CA LYS A 121 4.65 17.06 10.08
C LYS A 121 5.68 16.93 11.20
N HIS A 122 6.96 16.86 10.81
CA HIS A 122 8.11 16.71 11.73
C HIS A 122 8.10 15.43 12.59
N ASP A 123 7.29 14.41 12.24
CA ASP A 123 7.26 13.13 12.93
C ASP A 123 7.96 12.04 12.08
N LEU A 124 9.19 11.69 12.46
CA LEU A 124 9.96 10.67 11.77
C LEU A 124 9.33 9.28 11.81
N ASN A 125 8.36 9.06 12.70
CA ASN A 125 7.60 7.82 12.76
C ASN A 125 6.52 7.73 11.69
N ILE A 126 6.28 8.82 10.92
CA ILE A 126 5.34 8.84 9.79
C ILE A 126 6.11 9.30 8.54
N PRO A 127 6.92 8.42 7.92
CA PRO A 127 7.80 8.81 6.82
C PRO A 127 7.07 9.17 5.53
N PHE A 128 5.83 8.73 5.38
CA PHE A 128 5.00 8.98 4.20
C PHE A 128 3.55 9.19 4.58
N SER A 129 2.87 10.00 3.79
CA SER A 129 1.41 10.06 3.70
C SER A 129 0.95 9.41 2.40
N VAL A 130 -0.36 9.16 2.24
CA VAL A 130 -0.90 8.50 1.05
C VAL A 130 -2.31 8.95 0.74
N PHE A 131 -2.68 8.91 -0.54
CA PHE A 131 -4.07 9.06 -0.95
C PHE A 131 -4.38 8.31 -2.26
N LYS A 132 -5.67 8.00 -2.44
CA LYS A 132 -6.24 7.45 -3.67
C LYS A 132 -7.00 8.52 -4.41
N VAL A 133 -6.79 8.61 -5.73
CA VAL A 133 -7.46 9.64 -6.54
C VAL A 133 -8.97 9.41 -6.60
N THR A 134 -9.45 8.15 -6.52
CA THR A 134 -10.91 7.88 -6.46
C THR A 134 -11.58 8.35 -5.17
N GLY A 135 -10.83 8.58 -4.10
CA GLY A 135 -11.35 9.22 -2.88
C GLY A 135 -11.70 10.70 -3.06
N ILE A 136 -11.13 11.36 -4.06
CA ILE A 136 -11.28 12.81 -4.32
C ILE A 136 -11.78 13.14 -5.73
N ALA A 137 -12.20 12.11 -6.50
CA ALA A 137 -12.58 12.25 -7.90
C ALA A 137 -13.64 11.24 -8.34
N PRO A 138 -14.60 11.62 -9.21
CA PRO A 138 -15.54 10.68 -9.79
C PRO A 138 -14.86 9.67 -10.72
N LEU A 139 -15.05 8.36 -10.48
CA LEU A 139 -14.48 7.27 -11.28
C LEU A 139 -14.71 7.43 -12.79
N GLY A 140 -15.94 7.75 -13.20
CA GLY A 140 -16.28 7.92 -14.62
C GLY A 140 -15.57 9.09 -15.30
N THR A 141 -15.14 10.12 -14.55
CA THR A 141 -14.33 11.21 -15.09
C THR A 141 -12.88 10.74 -15.31
N LEU A 142 -12.31 10.00 -14.37
CA LEU A 142 -10.96 9.40 -14.49
C LEU A 142 -10.89 8.43 -15.67
N GLU A 143 -11.92 7.60 -15.88
CA GLU A 143 -12.00 6.68 -17.02
C GLU A 143 -12.04 7.43 -18.36
N ARG A 144 -12.80 8.53 -18.46
CA ARG A 144 -12.80 9.38 -19.67
C ARG A 144 -11.45 10.03 -19.94
N LEU A 145 -10.78 10.51 -18.88
CA LEU A 145 -9.43 11.07 -18.95
C LEU A 145 -8.42 10.02 -19.42
N SER A 146 -8.45 8.82 -18.87
CA SER A 146 -7.56 7.72 -19.26
C SER A 146 -7.72 7.34 -20.71
N ASN A 147 -8.95 7.29 -21.22
CA ASN A 147 -9.27 6.98 -22.61
C ASN A 147 -9.02 8.13 -23.59
N LYS A 148 -8.49 9.29 -23.16
CA LYS A 148 -8.23 10.49 -23.98
C LYS A 148 -9.47 10.94 -24.79
N LYS A 149 -10.68 10.67 -24.29
CA LYS A 149 -11.93 11.08 -24.95
C LYS A 149 -12.07 12.59 -24.90
N LYS A 150 -12.59 13.16 -26.01
CA LYS A 150 -12.91 14.59 -26.05
C LYS A 150 -13.90 14.93 -24.94
N LEU A 151 -13.57 15.92 -24.14
CA LEU A 151 -14.36 16.36 -23.00
C LEU A 151 -15.28 17.51 -23.43
N ASP A 152 -16.52 17.47 -23.00
CA ASP A 152 -17.38 18.64 -23.02
C ASP A 152 -17.02 19.63 -21.89
N ALA A 153 -17.56 20.85 -21.96
CA ALA A 153 -17.24 21.90 -20.98
C ALA A 153 -17.52 21.47 -19.51
N LYS A 154 -18.58 20.68 -19.28
CA LYS A 154 -18.92 20.16 -17.94
C LYS A 154 -17.90 19.14 -17.45
N SER A 155 -17.44 18.25 -18.32
CA SER A 155 -16.40 17.28 -18.00
C SER A 155 -15.05 17.95 -17.79
N GLN A 156 -14.72 18.98 -18.55
CA GLN A 156 -13.50 19.76 -18.38
C GLN A 156 -13.47 20.46 -17.01
N ALA A 157 -14.55 21.10 -16.59
CA ALA A 157 -14.66 21.70 -15.26
C ALA A 157 -14.49 20.68 -14.12
N LYS A 158 -14.97 19.43 -14.32
CA LYS A 158 -14.70 18.33 -13.36
C LYS A 158 -13.21 17.96 -13.31
N CYS A 159 -12.55 17.85 -14.47
CA CYS A 159 -11.13 17.56 -14.54
C CYS A 159 -10.28 18.63 -13.84
N GLU A 160 -10.62 19.90 -14.05
CA GLU A 160 -9.94 21.02 -13.39
C GLU A 160 -10.07 20.94 -11.85
N ARG A 161 -11.27 20.57 -11.34
CA ARG A 161 -11.46 20.35 -9.89
C ARG A 161 -10.62 19.19 -9.36
N ILE A 162 -10.56 18.07 -10.10
CA ILE A 162 -9.73 16.92 -9.73
C ILE A 162 -8.26 17.32 -9.65
N HIS A 163 -7.75 17.95 -10.73
CA HIS A 163 -6.37 18.44 -10.76
C HIS A 163 -6.06 19.40 -9.62
N ARG A 164 -6.98 20.31 -9.29
CA ARG A 164 -6.83 21.25 -8.19
C ARG A 164 -6.72 20.51 -6.84
N ARG A 165 -7.59 19.52 -6.55
CA ARG A 165 -7.52 18.73 -5.31
C ARG A 165 -6.19 17.97 -5.18
N VAL A 166 -5.74 17.32 -6.26
CA VAL A 166 -4.44 16.65 -6.29
C VAL A 166 -3.30 17.64 -6.06
N ALA A 167 -3.34 18.79 -6.73
CA ALA A 167 -2.32 19.82 -6.57
C ALA A 167 -2.29 20.40 -5.15
N GLU A 168 -3.44 20.71 -4.55
CA GLU A 168 -3.54 21.21 -3.16
C GLU A 168 -2.92 20.21 -2.15
N ILE A 169 -3.19 18.91 -2.31
CA ILE A 169 -2.59 17.87 -1.44
C ILE A 169 -1.07 17.82 -1.63
N CYS A 170 -0.59 17.76 -2.87
CA CYS A 170 0.83 17.63 -3.15
C CYS A 170 1.62 18.91 -2.81
N GLU A 171 1.05 20.09 -3.03
CA GLU A 171 1.64 21.38 -2.66
C GLU A 171 1.78 21.50 -1.14
N HIS A 172 0.73 21.15 -0.40
CA HIS A 172 0.78 21.13 1.06
C HIS A 172 1.84 20.15 1.59
N ALA A 173 1.92 18.95 1.00
CA ALA A 173 2.95 17.97 1.33
C ALA A 173 4.37 18.52 1.07
N TYR A 174 4.56 19.21 -0.06
CA TYR A 174 5.83 19.86 -0.40
C TYR A 174 6.21 20.97 0.58
N GLU A 175 5.27 21.86 0.93
CA GLU A 175 5.49 22.98 1.86
C GLU A 175 5.99 22.53 3.23
N ILE A 176 5.42 21.45 3.77
CA ILE A 176 5.83 20.92 5.07
C ILE A 176 6.94 19.86 5.00
N GLY A 177 7.32 19.47 3.78
CA GLY A 177 8.37 18.49 3.55
C GLY A 177 8.00 17.03 3.78
N GLN A 178 6.71 16.71 3.72
CA GLN A 178 6.18 15.35 3.94
C GLN A 178 6.07 14.59 2.61
N PRO A 179 6.79 13.47 2.41
CA PRO A 179 6.60 12.62 1.23
C PRO A 179 5.17 12.04 1.17
N VAL A 180 4.60 11.98 -0.04
CA VAL A 180 3.23 11.51 -0.25
C VAL A 180 3.15 10.51 -1.42
N PHE A 181 2.44 9.41 -1.23
CA PHE A 181 2.10 8.45 -2.28
C PHE A 181 0.79 8.81 -2.95
N ILE A 182 0.78 8.77 -4.28
CA ILE A 182 -0.44 8.66 -5.08
C ILE A 182 -0.61 7.17 -5.38
N ASP A 183 -1.61 6.54 -4.77
CA ASP A 183 -1.84 5.10 -4.93
C ASP A 183 -2.34 4.74 -6.32
N ALA A 184 -1.87 3.61 -6.83
CA ALA A 184 -2.37 3.03 -8.06
C ALA A 184 -3.71 2.35 -7.82
N GLU A 185 -4.55 2.41 -8.85
CA GLU A 185 -5.90 1.87 -8.80
C GLU A 185 -6.20 1.01 -10.05
N ASP A 186 -7.46 0.89 -10.45
CA ASP A 186 -7.89 0.09 -11.60
C ASP A 186 -7.20 0.54 -12.90
N SER A 187 -6.82 -0.40 -13.76
CA SER A 187 -6.04 -0.11 -14.99
C SER A 187 -6.73 0.89 -15.93
N TRP A 188 -8.04 0.89 -15.98
CA TRP A 188 -8.82 1.79 -16.88
C TRP A 188 -8.90 3.24 -16.43
N ILE A 189 -8.42 3.54 -15.21
CA ILE A 189 -8.27 4.92 -14.71
C ILE A 189 -6.81 5.28 -14.47
N GLN A 190 -5.89 4.29 -14.50
CA GLN A 190 -4.50 4.47 -14.08
C GLN A 190 -3.73 5.47 -14.95
N ASP A 191 -4.00 5.53 -16.25
CA ASP A 191 -3.32 6.49 -17.14
C ASP A 191 -3.61 7.96 -16.77
N ALA A 192 -4.78 8.24 -16.22
CA ALA A 192 -5.08 9.58 -15.71
C ALA A 192 -4.32 9.85 -14.39
N ILE A 193 -4.25 8.85 -13.52
CA ILE A 193 -3.52 8.92 -12.24
C ILE A 193 -2.02 9.10 -12.50
N ASP A 194 -1.44 8.31 -13.40
CA ASP A 194 -0.03 8.40 -13.78
C ASP A 194 0.34 9.79 -14.31
N ARG A 195 -0.51 10.38 -15.17
CA ARG A 195 -0.25 11.74 -15.66
C ARG A 195 -0.31 12.80 -14.56
N MET A 196 -1.27 12.69 -13.64
CA MET A 196 -1.34 13.61 -12.49
C MET A 196 -0.13 13.44 -11.57
N ALA A 197 0.31 12.21 -11.32
CA ALA A 197 1.48 11.95 -10.51
C ALA A 197 2.77 12.52 -11.14
N VAL A 198 2.93 12.34 -12.46
CA VAL A 198 4.06 12.92 -13.22
C VAL A 198 4.06 14.44 -13.16
N ASP A 199 2.88 15.08 -13.37
CA ASP A 199 2.74 16.54 -13.29
C ASP A 199 3.12 17.07 -11.90
N MET A 200 2.70 16.38 -10.83
CA MET A 200 3.05 16.77 -9.47
C MET A 200 4.54 16.53 -9.16
N MET A 201 5.14 15.45 -9.67
CA MET A 201 6.59 15.23 -9.51
C MET A 201 7.41 16.27 -10.27
N ASP A 202 7.00 16.63 -11.49
CA ASP A 202 7.68 17.70 -12.24
C ASP A 202 7.66 19.04 -11.49
N ARG A 203 6.59 19.33 -10.75
CA ARG A 203 6.47 20.56 -9.95
C ARG A 203 7.23 20.49 -8.61
N PHE A 204 7.19 19.36 -7.90
CA PHE A 204 7.57 19.29 -6.49
C PHE A 204 8.78 18.41 -6.18
N ASN A 205 9.27 17.58 -7.15
CA ASN A 205 10.43 16.70 -6.92
C ASN A 205 11.74 17.26 -7.49
N ARG A 206 11.94 18.59 -7.49
CA ARG A 206 13.15 19.20 -8.04
C ARG A 206 14.38 19.03 -7.16
N GLU A 207 14.20 19.11 -5.86
CA GLU A 207 15.29 19.07 -4.88
C GLU A 207 15.30 17.75 -4.09
N ARG A 208 14.14 17.21 -3.81
CA ARG A 208 13.94 15.98 -3.04
C ARG A 208 12.68 15.25 -3.50
N PRO A 209 12.59 13.91 -3.31
CA PRO A 209 11.40 13.15 -3.68
C PRO A 209 10.27 13.42 -2.66
N ILE A 210 9.25 14.19 -3.04
CA ILE A 210 8.05 14.46 -2.24
C ILE A 210 6.87 13.66 -2.75
N VAL A 211 6.61 13.66 -4.05
CA VAL A 211 5.50 12.93 -4.66
C VAL A 211 6.01 11.62 -5.23
N PHE A 212 5.33 10.54 -4.89
CA PHE A 212 5.64 9.19 -5.39
C PHE A 212 4.44 8.64 -6.15
N ASN A 213 4.66 8.09 -7.35
CA ASN A 213 3.66 7.30 -8.05
C ASN A 213 3.71 5.84 -7.58
N THR A 214 2.58 5.14 -7.61
CA THR A 214 2.53 3.70 -7.29
C THR A 214 2.40 2.89 -8.57
N LEU A 215 3.26 1.86 -8.73
CA LEU A 215 3.27 0.99 -9.90
C LEU A 215 2.88 -0.44 -9.50
N GLN A 216 1.83 -0.96 -10.14
CA GLN A 216 1.32 -2.32 -9.94
C GLN A 216 1.97 -3.28 -10.95
N MET A 217 3.00 -4.01 -10.50
CA MET A 217 3.86 -4.85 -11.36
C MET A 217 3.17 -6.12 -11.88
N TYR A 218 1.94 -6.42 -11.46
CA TYR A 218 1.14 -7.48 -12.08
C TYR A 218 0.66 -7.13 -13.50
N ARG A 219 0.77 -5.84 -13.90
CA ARG A 219 0.47 -5.40 -15.27
C ARG A 219 1.68 -5.56 -16.17
N THR A 220 1.45 -6.10 -17.35
CA THR A 220 2.47 -6.43 -18.35
C THR A 220 3.24 -5.22 -18.91
N ASP A 221 2.70 -4.00 -18.74
CA ASP A 221 3.27 -2.75 -19.26
C ASP A 221 4.11 -1.96 -18.25
N ARG A 222 4.07 -2.31 -16.96
CA ARG A 222 4.62 -1.45 -15.90
C ARG A 222 6.14 -1.41 -15.83
N LEU A 223 6.82 -2.50 -16.12
CA LEU A 223 8.29 -2.50 -16.16
C LEU A 223 8.83 -1.58 -17.26
N GLN A 224 8.21 -1.61 -18.45
CA GLN A 224 8.59 -0.69 -19.52
C GLN A 224 8.20 0.76 -19.19
N TYR A 225 7.02 0.98 -18.62
CA TYR A 225 6.59 2.30 -18.13
C TYR A 225 7.59 2.88 -17.12
N LEU A 226 8.06 2.11 -16.14
CA LEU A 226 9.07 2.54 -15.16
C LEU A 226 10.35 3.03 -15.82
N LYS A 227 10.84 2.29 -16.84
CA LYS A 227 12.05 2.66 -17.59
C LYS A 227 11.87 3.95 -18.38
N ASP A 228 10.75 4.09 -19.06
CA ASP A 228 10.43 5.27 -19.86
C ASP A 228 10.17 6.50 -18.98
N PHE A 229 9.42 6.32 -17.90
CA PHE A 229 9.16 7.34 -16.88
C PHE A 229 10.47 7.91 -16.31
N ARG A 230 11.39 7.04 -15.86
CA ARG A 230 12.68 7.51 -15.33
C ARG A 230 13.51 8.25 -16.39
N ARG A 231 13.50 7.77 -17.65
CA ARG A 231 14.22 8.43 -18.74
C ARG A 231 13.66 9.83 -18.99
N GLN A 232 12.34 9.96 -19.00
CA GLN A 232 11.68 11.25 -19.16
C GLN A 232 11.96 12.18 -17.99
N ALA A 233 11.84 11.71 -16.74
CA ALA A 233 12.15 12.48 -15.54
C ALA A 233 13.56 13.08 -15.56
N LYS A 234 14.55 12.31 -16.08
CA LYS A 234 15.91 12.79 -16.25
C LYS A 234 16.01 13.93 -17.28
N LEU A 235 15.23 13.88 -18.37
CA LEU A 235 15.19 14.95 -19.37
C LEU A 235 14.53 16.20 -18.84
N ASP A 236 13.45 16.04 -18.08
CA ASP A 236 12.68 17.14 -17.50
C ASP A 236 13.32 17.72 -16.23
N GLY A 237 14.31 17.01 -15.65
CA GLY A 237 15.13 17.49 -14.53
C GLY A 237 14.46 17.38 -13.17
N TYR A 238 13.59 16.37 -12.93
CA TYR A 238 13.03 16.07 -11.62
C TYR A 238 13.45 14.68 -11.13
N ILE A 239 13.31 14.45 -9.82
CA ILE A 239 13.66 13.18 -9.17
C ILE A 239 12.46 12.23 -9.28
N PRO A 240 12.55 11.15 -10.08
CA PRO A 240 11.50 10.14 -10.14
C PRO A 240 11.41 9.38 -8.82
N ALA A 241 10.19 9.18 -8.33
CA ALA A 241 9.94 8.47 -7.09
C ALA A 241 8.75 7.52 -7.24
N VAL A 242 8.92 6.25 -6.83
CA VAL A 242 7.90 5.23 -7.03
C VAL A 242 7.71 4.34 -5.80
N LYS A 243 6.48 3.89 -5.60
CA LYS A 243 6.16 2.76 -4.74
C LYS A 243 5.85 1.56 -5.63
N LEU A 244 6.60 0.47 -5.48
CA LEU A 244 6.41 -0.77 -6.23
C LEU A 244 5.51 -1.70 -5.42
N VAL A 245 4.41 -2.12 -6.02
CA VAL A 245 3.50 -3.14 -5.49
C VAL A 245 3.25 -4.21 -6.55
N ARG A 246 2.79 -5.40 -6.16
CA ARG A 246 2.35 -6.39 -7.14
C ARG A 246 1.03 -5.99 -7.79
N GLY A 247 0.02 -5.69 -7.01
CA GLY A 247 -1.29 -5.22 -7.46
C GLY A 247 -2.43 -5.81 -6.62
N ALA A 248 -3.54 -5.09 -6.51
CA ALA A 248 -4.61 -5.41 -5.56
C ALA A 248 -5.97 -5.72 -6.22
N TYR A 249 -6.07 -5.70 -7.56
CA TYR A 249 -7.36 -5.76 -8.26
C TYR A 249 -7.42 -6.87 -9.33
N MET A 250 -6.63 -7.93 -9.17
CA MET A 250 -6.41 -8.95 -10.21
C MET A 250 -7.70 -9.59 -10.74
N GLU A 251 -8.60 -10.01 -9.84
CA GLU A 251 -9.89 -10.61 -10.22
C GLU A 251 -10.75 -9.61 -11.01
N LYS A 252 -10.92 -8.41 -10.48
CA LYS A 252 -11.69 -7.32 -11.08
C LYS A 252 -11.16 -6.92 -12.47
N GLU A 253 -9.83 -6.90 -12.66
CA GLU A 253 -9.17 -6.62 -13.94
C GLU A 253 -9.48 -7.72 -14.97
N ARG A 254 -9.39 -8.98 -14.57
CA ARG A 254 -9.68 -10.13 -15.43
C ARG A 254 -11.16 -10.21 -15.81
N GLU A 255 -12.05 -10.02 -14.84
CA GLU A 255 -13.50 -9.98 -15.08
C GLU A 255 -13.87 -8.88 -16.08
N ARG A 256 -13.39 -7.65 -15.85
CA ARG A 256 -13.66 -6.54 -16.75
C ARG A 256 -13.10 -6.77 -18.17
N ALA A 257 -11.88 -7.32 -18.28
CA ALA A 257 -11.29 -7.63 -19.57
C ALA A 257 -12.16 -8.63 -20.34
N ASN A 258 -12.63 -9.68 -19.65
CA ASN A 258 -13.54 -10.67 -20.23
C ASN A 258 -14.88 -10.05 -20.64
N GLU A 259 -15.54 -9.29 -19.77
CA GLU A 259 -16.82 -8.63 -20.05
C GLU A 259 -16.76 -7.63 -21.22
N LYS A 260 -15.66 -6.91 -21.35
CA LYS A 260 -15.48 -5.88 -22.39
C LYS A 260 -14.79 -6.41 -23.66
N GLY A 261 -14.30 -7.65 -23.66
CA GLY A 261 -13.68 -8.31 -24.80
C GLY A 261 -12.31 -7.73 -25.21
N TYR A 262 -11.50 -7.26 -24.24
CA TYR A 262 -10.13 -6.83 -24.50
C TYR A 262 -9.11 -7.75 -23.79
N PRO A 263 -7.84 -7.80 -24.27
CA PRO A 263 -6.81 -8.59 -23.62
C PRO A 263 -6.58 -8.13 -22.18
N SER A 264 -6.52 -9.06 -21.23
CA SER A 264 -6.24 -8.74 -19.83
C SER A 264 -4.90 -7.99 -19.72
N PRO A 265 -4.84 -6.84 -18.99
CA PRO A 265 -3.60 -6.13 -18.78
C PRO A 265 -2.69 -6.81 -17.75
N ILE A 266 -3.18 -7.87 -17.09
CA ILE A 266 -2.51 -8.57 -16.00
C ILE A 266 -1.71 -9.75 -16.53
N HIS A 267 -0.53 -9.99 -16.00
CA HIS A 267 0.27 -11.17 -16.26
C HIS A 267 -0.54 -12.46 -16.10
N ALA A 268 -0.25 -13.44 -16.94
CA ALA A 268 -0.96 -14.71 -16.92
C ALA A 268 -0.68 -15.49 -15.63
N THR A 269 0.56 -15.44 -15.13
CA THR A 269 1.00 -16.20 -13.96
C THR A 269 1.53 -15.28 -12.85
N LYS A 270 1.54 -15.81 -11.62
CA LYS A 270 2.21 -15.16 -10.48
C LYS A 270 3.72 -15.05 -10.73
N ALA A 271 4.32 -16.05 -11.34
CA ALA A 271 5.77 -16.06 -11.63
C ALA A 271 6.18 -14.91 -12.56
N ASP A 272 5.37 -14.58 -13.58
CA ASP A 272 5.63 -13.44 -14.45
C ASP A 272 5.55 -12.12 -13.68
N THR A 273 4.57 -12.01 -12.76
CA THR A 273 4.45 -10.83 -11.87
C THR A 273 5.66 -10.71 -10.93
N ASP A 274 6.11 -11.82 -10.35
CA ASP A 274 7.28 -11.86 -9.48
C ASP A 274 8.54 -11.44 -10.24
N ALA A 275 8.73 -11.97 -11.46
CA ALA A 275 9.87 -11.62 -12.32
C ALA A 275 9.91 -10.13 -12.68
N ASP A 276 8.77 -9.52 -13.07
CA ASP A 276 8.71 -8.09 -13.37
C ASP A 276 8.88 -7.23 -12.10
N TYR A 277 8.37 -7.68 -10.96
CA TYR A 277 8.56 -7.00 -9.68
C TYR A 277 10.05 -6.97 -9.30
N ASP A 278 10.73 -8.10 -9.35
CA ASP A 278 12.15 -8.23 -9.01
C ASP A 278 13.03 -7.46 -10.00
N ALA A 279 12.72 -7.50 -11.29
CA ALA A 279 13.39 -6.68 -12.30
C ALA A 279 13.18 -5.16 -12.07
N ALA A 280 12.03 -4.75 -11.56
CA ALA A 280 11.78 -3.37 -11.19
C ALA A 280 12.59 -2.95 -9.96
N LEU A 281 12.70 -3.82 -8.93
CA LEU A 281 13.57 -3.57 -7.76
C LEU A 281 15.03 -3.39 -8.19
N GLU A 282 15.55 -4.31 -9.00
CA GLU A 282 16.92 -4.24 -9.52
C GLU A 282 17.15 -2.96 -10.34
N TYR A 283 16.18 -2.60 -11.20
CA TYR A 283 16.25 -1.38 -11.99
C TYR A 283 16.28 -0.13 -11.11
N CYS A 284 15.42 -0.03 -10.10
CA CYS A 284 15.39 1.10 -9.16
C CYS A 284 16.69 1.17 -8.36
N LEU A 285 17.16 0.05 -7.82
CA LEU A 285 18.39 -0.01 -7.04
C LEU A 285 19.62 0.41 -7.86
N LYS A 286 19.69 0.01 -9.12
CA LYS A 286 20.75 0.47 -10.07
C LYS A 286 20.78 1.98 -10.21
N HIS A 287 19.67 2.66 -10.00
CA HIS A 287 19.51 4.10 -10.20
C HIS A 287 19.25 4.88 -8.89
N VAL A 288 19.49 4.26 -7.74
CA VAL A 288 19.17 4.79 -6.41
C VAL A 288 19.77 6.17 -6.10
N GLY A 289 20.87 6.51 -6.72
CA GLY A 289 21.48 7.85 -6.60
C GLY A 289 20.68 8.97 -7.27
N THR A 290 19.71 8.66 -8.12
CA THR A 290 18.94 9.65 -8.91
C THR A 290 17.43 9.38 -8.89
N MET A 291 16.96 8.40 -8.13
CA MET A 291 15.54 8.12 -7.91
C MET A 291 15.32 7.55 -6.52
N ALA A 292 14.11 7.68 -6.02
CA ALA A 292 13.68 7.05 -4.77
C ALA A 292 12.63 5.97 -5.03
N PHE A 293 12.63 4.90 -4.21
CA PHE A 293 11.61 3.87 -4.32
C PHE A 293 11.27 3.20 -2.99
N VAL A 294 10.07 2.67 -2.94
CA VAL A 294 9.56 1.86 -1.83
C VAL A 294 9.21 0.48 -2.34
N ALA A 295 9.83 -0.55 -1.78
CA ALA A 295 9.52 -1.95 -2.03
C ALA A 295 8.35 -2.38 -1.14
N ALA A 296 7.12 -2.28 -1.65
CA ALA A 296 5.92 -2.60 -0.91
C ALA A 296 5.45 -4.03 -1.24
N THR A 297 5.84 -4.99 -0.41
CA THR A 297 5.57 -6.41 -0.65
C THR A 297 5.61 -7.25 0.63
N HIS A 298 4.85 -8.36 0.63
CA HIS A 298 4.90 -9.43 1.62
C HIS A 298 5.70 -10.66 1.14
N ASN A 299 6.32 -10.59 -0.04
CA ASN A 299 7.12 -11.69 -0.58
C ASN A 299 8.51 -11.70 0.08
N GLU A 300 8.84 -12.80 0.80
CA GLU A 300 10.10 -12.96 1.50
C GLU A 300 11.30 -12.97 0.52
N GLU A 301 11.14 -13.63 -0.63
CA GLU A 301 12.21 -13.78 -1.64
C GLU A 301 12.59 -12.43 -2.24
N SER A 302 11.61 -11.64 -2.71
CA SER A 302 11.87 -10.30 -3.26
C SER A 302 12.43 -9.33 -2.20
N THR A 303 12.00 -9.47 -0.94
CA THR A 303 12.50 -8.66 0.17
C THR A 303 13.96 -9.01 0.49
N HIS A 304 14.28 -10.30 0.52
CA HIS A 304 15.63 -10.80 0.71
C HIS A 304 16.55 -10.38 -0.43
N LEU A 305 16.09 -10.57 -1.69
CA LEU A 305 16.81 -10.19 -2.91
C LEU A 305 17.22 -8.71 -2.88
N LEU A 306 16.31 -7.81 -2.54
CA LEU A 306 16.62 -6.38 -2.46
C LEU A 306 17.66 -6.09 -1.38
N ALA A 307 17.49 -6.64 -0.18
CA ALA A 307 18.41 -6.41 0.93
C ALA A 307 19.81 -6.98 0.64
N GLU A 308 19.90 -8.19 0.05
CA GLU A 308 21.15 -8.80 -0.40
C GLU A 308 21.85 -7.94 -1.46
N GLN A 309 21.12 -7.48 -2.48
CA GLN A 309 21.67 -6.62 -3.51
C GLN A 309 22.14 -5.25 -2.97
N MET A 310 21.46 -4.69 -1.95
CA MET A 310 21.95 -3.50 -1.25
C MET A 310 23.29 -3.78 -0.58
N HIS A 311 23.40 -4.88 0.16
CA HIS A 311 24.65 -5.30 0.81
C HIS A 311 25.78 -5.48 -0.20
N ASP A 312 25.56 -6.23 -1.27
CA ASP A 312 26.58 -6.56 -2.28
C ASP A 312 27.09 -5.31 -3.01
N LYS A 313 26.23 -4.32 -3.20
CA LYS A 313 26.58 -3.04 -3.84
C LYS A 313 27.13 -2.00 -2.85
N GLY A 314 27.25 -2.34 -1.55
CA GLY A 314 27.69 -1.42 -0.50
C GLY A 314 26.72 -0.26 -0.27
N ILE A 315 25.43 -0.45 -0.54
CA ILE A 315 24.37 0.53 -0.28
C ILE A 315 23.93 0.33 1.19
N PRO A 316 24.00 1.36 2.04
CA PRO A 316 23.68 1.22 3.45
C PRO A 316 22.19 0.85 3.65
N PRO A 317 21.85 0.07 4.70
CA PRO A 317 20.47 -0.32 5.00
C PRO A 317 19.52 0.87 5.15
N ASP A 318 20.00 1.97 5.72
CA ASP A 318 19.30 3.23 5.95
C ASP A 318 19.44 4.24 4.79
N HIS A 319 19.67 3.76 3.56
CA HIS A 319 19.78 4.65 2.42
C HIS A 319 18.48 5.46 2.22
N PRO A 320 18.54 6.82 2.13
CA PRO A 320 17.35 7.68 2.18
C PRO A 320 16.36 7.49 1.04
N ASN A 321 16.81 6.89 -0.07
CA ASN A 321 15.96 6.65 -1.25
C ASN A 321 15.39 5.22 -1.31
N VAL A 322 15.59 4.38 -0.29
CA VAL A 322 15.12 2.99 -0.27
C VAL A 322 14.31 2.73 0.99
N PHE A 323 13.07 2.31 0.82
CA PHE A 323 12.20 1.89 1.90
C PHE A 323 11.59 0.53 1.60
N PHE A 324 11.36 -0.24 2.66
CA PHE A 324 10.53 -1.44 2.63
C PHE A 324 9.18 -1.13 3.26
N SER A 325 8.11 -1.71 2.74
CA SER A 325 6.79 -1.50 3.29
C SER A 325 5.93 -2.76 3.25
N GLN A 326 5.20 -3.01 4.32
CA GLN A 326 4.22 -4.08 4.44
C GLN A 326 2.89 -3.50 4.95
N LEU A 327 1.79 -4.23 4.71
CA LEU A 327 0.51 -3.87 5.29
C LEU A 327 0.52 -4.11 6.81
N TYR A 328 -0.17 -3.25 7.55
CA TYR A 328 -0.37 -3.46 8.98
C TYR A 328 -1.14 -4.75 9.24
N GLY A 329 -0.76 -5.44 10.30
CA GLY A 329 -1.34 -6.73 10.67
C GLY A 329 -0.80 -7.96 9.92
N MET A 330 0.07 -7.77 8.93
CA MET A 330 0.68 -8.83 8.11
C MET A 330 2.17 -8.60 7.90
N GLY A 331 2.93 -9.67 7.60
CA GLY A 331 4.37 -9.58 7.29
C GLY A 331 5.21 -9.05 8.44
N ASP A 332 4.84 -9.34 9.68
CA ASP A 332 5.59 -8.88 10.86
C ASP A 332 7.00 -9.46 10.86
N ASN A 333 7.19 -10.70 10.40
CA ASN A 333 8.51 -11.31 10.23
C ASN A 333 9.43 -10.50 9.30
N LEU A 334 8.92 -9.92 8.24
CA LEU A 334 9.69 -9.05 7.36
C LEU A 334 9.99 -7.72 8.04
N SER A 335 8.94 -7.03 8.51
CA SER A 335 9.07 -5.67 9.03
C SER A 335 9.99 -5.58 10.25
N TYR A 336 9.83 -6.47 11.23
CA TYR A 336 10.61 -6.42 12.45
C TYR A 336 12.07 -6.87 12.25
N VAL A 337 12.30 -7.87 11.39
CA VAL A 337 13.67 -8.32 11.07
C VAL A 337 14.42 -7.25 10.29
N LEU A 338 13.80 -6.65 9.28
CA LEU A 338 14.41 -5.55 8.52
C LEU A 338 14.70 -4.34 9.40
N ALA A 339 13.75 -3.91 10.22
CA ALA A 339 13.94 -2.78 11.14
C ALA A 339 15.06 -3.03 12.15
N LYS A 340 15.12 -4.23 12.73
CA LYS A 340 16.22 -4.64 13.62
C LYS A 340 17.57 -4.64 12.92
N SER A 341 17.59 -4.90 11.61
CA SER A 341 18.81 -4.89 10.79
C SER A 341 19.16 -3.51 10.23
N GLY A 342 18.44 -2.46 10.67
CA GLY A 342 18.73 -1.06 10.34
C GLY A 342 18.13 -0.56 9.02
N TYR A 343 17.30 -1.36 8.34
CA TYR A 343 16.63 -0.91 7.12
C TYR A 343 15.50 0.07 7.43
N HIS A 344 15.23 1.00 6.49
CA HIS A 344 14.03 1.82 6.53
C HIS A 344 12.79 0.98 6.23
N VAL A 345 11.92 0.84 7.21
CA VAL A 345 10.69 0.03 7.12
C VAL A 345 9.48 0.84 7.53
N SER A 346 8.37 0.64 6.84
CA SER A 346 7.08 1.22 7.21
C SER A 346 5.94 0.22 7.10
N LYS A 347 4.91 0.42 7.91
CA LYS A 347 3.63 -0.27 7.81
C LYS A 347 2.58 0.65 7.22
N TYR A 348 1.87 0.16 6.20
CA TYR A 348 0.71 0.81 5.63
C TYR A 348 -0.50 0.54 6.54
N VAL A 349 -1.00 1.58 7.19
CA VAL A 349 -2.00 1.51 8.27
C VAL A 349 -3.27 2.23 7.83
N PRO A 350 -4.27 1.51 7.34
CA PRO A 350 -5.57 2.09 7.02
C PRO A 350 -6.27 2.59 8.28
N TYR A 351 -7.01 3.69 8.15
CA TYR A 351 -7.91 4.18 9.16
C TYR A 351 -9.16 4.80 8.52
N GLY A 352 -10.20 4.96 9.30
CA GLY A 352 -11.48 5.54 8.88
C GLY A 352 -12.67 4.78 9.46
N PRO A 353 -13.91 5.26 9.26
CA PRO A 353 -15.10 4.59 9.76
C PRO A 353 -15.16 3.13 9.34
N VAL A 354 -15.54 2.23 10.24
CA VAL A 354 -15.56 0.77 9.99
C VAL A 354 -16.31 0.44 8.70
N ALA A 355 -17.47 1.06 8.48
CA ALA A 355 -18.26 0.85 7.27
C ALA A 355 -17.53 1.19 5.97
N ASP A 356 -16.74 2.26 5.97
CA ASP A 356 -15.97 2.72 4.81
C ASP A 356 -14.70 1.86 4.59
N ALA A 357 -14.15 1.23 5.65
CA ALA A 357 -12.98 0.37 5.58
C ALA A 357 -13.30 -1.07 5.10
N ILE A 358 -14.58 -1.47 5.04
CA ILE A 358 -14.99 -2.82 4.67
C ILE A 358 -14.47 -3.29 3.30
N PRO A 359 -14.51 -2.49 2.22
CA PRO A 359 -13.96 -2.92 0.93
C PRO A 359 -12.46 -3.27 1.04
N TYR A 360 -11.70 -2.52 1.82
CA TYR A 360 -10.30 -2.82 2.12
C TYR A 360 -10.17 -4.17 2.86
N LEU A 361 -10.95 -4.38 3.92
CA LEU A 361 -10.90 -5.61 4.73
C LEU A 361 -11.29 -6.85 3.92
N ILE A 362 -12.27 -6.73 3.02
CA ILE A 362 -12.68 -7.81 2.12
C ILE A 362 -11.54 -8.18 1.17
N ARG A 363 -10.87 -7.20 0.54
CA ARG A 363 -9.70 -7.48 -0.30
C ARG A 363 -8.58 -8.20 0.48
N ARG A 364 -8.36 -7.86 1.76
CA ARG A 364 -7.38 -8.58 2.60
C ARG A 364 -7.81 -10.04 2.83
N ALA A 365 -9.10 -10.27 3.09
CA ALA A 365 -9.62 -11.63 3.24
C ALA A 365 -9.52 -12.44 1.93
N GLU A 366 -9.83 -11.83 0.79
CA GLU A 366 -9.74 -12.45 -0.54
C GLU A 366 -8.29 -12.74 -0.96
N GLU A 367 -7.38 -11.80 -0.81
CA GLU A 367 -5.94 -12.01 -1.06
C GLU A 367 -5.35 -13.12 -0.19
N ASN A 368 -5.81 -13.20 1.04
CA ASN A 368 -5.42 -14.23 1.98
C ASN A 368 -5.97 -15.62 1.56
N SER A 369 -7.11 -15.69 0.88
CA SER A 369 -7.71 -16.94 0.40
C SER A 369 -7.20 -17.38 -0.98
N ALA A 370 -6.96 -16.45 -1.88
CA ALA A 370 -6.49 -16.72 -3.26
C ALA A 370 -4.98 -16.99 -3.32
N ALA A 371 -4.19 -16.31 -2.49
CA ALA A 371 -2.79 -16.60 -2.29
C ALA A 371 -2.65 -17.62 -1.16
N ALA A 372 -2.92 -18.89 -1.45
CA ALA A 372 -2.81 -20.03 -0.50
C ALA A 372 -1.45 -20.15 0.24
N GLY A 373 -0.53 -19.19 0.05
CA GLY A 373 0.77 -19.09 0.70
C GLY A 373 0.82 -18.11 1.87
N GLN A 374 0.19 -16.91 1.81
CA GLN A 374 0.49 -15.85 2.79
C GLN A 374 -0.17 -16.08 4.17
N VAL A 375 -1.46 -16.39 4.22
CA VAL A 375 -2.13 -16.71 5.53
C VAL A 375 -1.58 -17.99 6.12
N SER A 376 -1.32 -19.01 5.31
CA SER A 376 -0.68 -20.25 5.75
C SER A 376 0.70 -19.95 6.34
N ARG A 377 1.45 -19.01 5.73
CA ARG A 377 2.76 -18.58 6.20
C ARG A 377 2.69 -17.82 7.52
N GLU A 378 1.80 -16.83 7.65
CA GLU A 378 1.56 -16.12 8.91
C GLU A 378 1.16 -17.08 10.03
N LEU A 379 0.21 -17.99 9.74
CA LEU A 379 -0.25 -18.98 10.71
C LEU A 379 0.87 -19.92 11.16
N GLU A 380 1.72 -20.37 10.24
CA GLU A 380 2.91 -21.19 10.56
C GLU A 380 3.88 -20.46 11.50
N LEU A 381 4.19 -19.20 11.20
CA LEU A 381 5.10 -18.40 12.01
C LEU A 381 4.54 -18.14 13.43
N ILE A 382 3.24 -17.82 13.52
CA ILE A 382 2.56 -17.64 14.81
C ILE A 382 2.56 -18.95 15.60
N ALA A 383 2.25 -20.09 14.95
CA ALA A 383 2.27 -21.40 15.61
C ALA A 383 3.67 -21.76 16.13
N ARG A 384 4.73 -21.45 15.34
CA ARG A 384 6.13 -21.63 15.74
C ARG A 384 6.46 -20.81 16.98
N GLU A 385 6.04 -19.55 17.01
CA GLU A 385 6.26 -18.65 18.15
C GLU A 385 5.50 -19.11 19.40
N LEU A 386 4.22 -19.53 19.26
CA LEU A 386 3.46 -20.11 20.37
C LEU A 386 4.18 -21.33 20.97
N LYS A 387 4.71 -22.21 20.11
CA LYS A 387 5.50 -23.37 20.55
C LYS A 387 6.79 -22.94 21.26
N ARG A 388 7.52 -21.96 20.72
CA ARG A 388 8.75 -21.41 21.33
C ARG A 388 8.48 -20.86 22.73
N ARG A 389 7.35 -20.16 22.92
CA ARG A 389 6.92 -19.63 24.24
C ARG A 389 6.24 -20.67 25.14
N LYS A 390 6.07 -21.92 24.68
CA LYS A 390 5.36 -23.01 25.43
C LYS A 390 3.88 -22.64 25.69
N LEU A 391 3.19 -22.02 24.73
CA LEU A 391 1.81 -21.55 24.84
C LEU A 391 0.80 -22.39 24.04
N GLY A 392 1.28 -23.39 23.29
CA GLY A 392 0.49 -24.26 22.42
C GLY A 392 0.21 -25.61 23.02
#